data_53c9aacfe7df57645b3e9893d1bd4159
#
_entry.id   53c9aacfe7df57645b3e9893d1bd4159
#
_cell.length_a   1.000
_cell.length_b   1.000
_cell.length_c   1.000
_cell.angle_alpha   90.00
_cell.angle_beta   90.00
_cell.angle_gamma   90.00
#
_symmetry.space_group_name_H-M   'P 1'
#
loop_
_entity.id
_entity.type
_entity.pdbx_description
1 polymer ?
#
loop_
_entity_poly.entity_id
_entity_poly.type
_entity_poly.pdbx_seq_one_letter_code
_entity_poly.pdbx_strand_id
1 'polypeptide(L)'
;MINVLVFPCGSGIGLEVHNALKFDKHINLYGLSSVSSHGRMVYKNYIEGISFITSPTFMDELNSVIEENHIDVLIPAYDDVILYLSEHREEVKCKIATSDKETCDLARSKKRTYEKL
;
A
#
# COMPACT_ATOMS: atom_id res chain seq x y z
N MET A 1 -14.88 -4.05 -1.36
CA MET A 1 -13.69 -3.50 -2.04
C MET A 1 -12.52 -3.48 -1.07
N ILE A 2 -11.33 -3.78 -1.55
CA ILE A 2 -10.12 -3.78 -0.73
C ILE A 2 -9.34 -2.50 -1.00
N ASN A 3 -9.00 -1.77 0.05
CA ASN A 3 -8.18 -0.56 -0.06
C ASN A 3 -6.70 -0.96 0.09
N VAL A 4 -5.93 -0.73 -0.97
CA VAL A 4 -4.51 -1.11 -1.05
C VAL A 4 -3.66 0.15 -1.11
N LEU A 5 -2.71 0.26 -0.19
CA LEU A 5 -1.76 1.38 -0.14
C LEU A 5 -0.40 0.92 -0.67
N VAL A 6 0.15 1.64 -1.63
CA VAL A 6 1.47 1.35 -2.19
C VAL A 6 2.45 2.44 -1.76
N PHE A 7 3.57 2.06 -1.15
CA PHE A 7 4.58 2.98 -0.66
C PHE A 7 6.00 2.45 -0.85
N PRO A 8 6.89 3.21 -1.42
CA PRO A 8 6.71 4.48 -2.15
C PRO A 8 6.09 4.25 -3.53
N CYS A 9 5.05 4.99 -3.86
CA CYS A 9 4.27 4.72 -5.08
C CYS A 9 4.96 5.15 -6.38
N GLY A 10 5.94 6.03 -6.31
CA GLY A 10 6.67 6.51 -7.49
C GLY A 10 7.86 5.68 -7.91
N SER A 11 8.17 4.61 -7.17
CA SER A 11 9.25 3.69 -7.52
C SER A 11 8.89 2.84 -8.74
N GLY A 12 9.88 2.18 -9.35
CA GLY A 12 9.62 1.25 -10.46
C GLY A 12 8.64 0.15 -10.04
N ILE A 13 8.84 -0.44 -8.86
CA ILE A 13 7.95 -1.45 -8.32
C ILE A 13 6.56 -0.89 -8.08
N GLY A 14 6.45 0.34 -7.54
CA GLY A 14 5.17 1.00 -7.30
C GLY A 14 4.37 1.21 -8.58
N LEU A 15 5.03 1.58 -9.67
CA LEU A 15 4.38 1.75 -10.97
C LEU A 15 3.97 0.40 -11.57
N GLU A 16 4.76 -0.65 -11.39
CA GLU A 16 4.40 -2.00 -11.81
C GLU A 16 3.18 -2.53 -11.05
N VAL A 17 3.11 -2.30 -9.75
CA VAL A 17 1.95 -2.67 -8.93
C VAL A 17 0.70 -1.97 -9.45
N HIS A 18 0.79 -0.69 -9.73
CA HIS A 18 -0.33 0.07 -10.28
C HIS A 18 -0.80 -0.55 -11.60
N ASN A 19 0.13 -0.85 -12.52
CA ASN A 19 -0.22 -1.45 -13.79
C ASN A 19 -0.88 -2.83 -13.64
N ALA A 20 -0.43 -3.61 -12.66
CA ALA A 20 -0.98 -4.95 -12.42
C ALA A 20 -2.39 -4.90 -11.84
N LEU A 21 -2.72 -3.91 -11.03
CA LEU A 21 -3.96 -3.89 -10.25
C LEU A 21 -4.99 -2.83 -10.64
N LYS A 22 -4.63 -1.90 -11.52
CA LYS A 22 -5.47 -0.73 -11.83
C LYS A 22 -6.84 -1.06 -12.42
N PHE A 23 -6.99 -2.21 -13.04
CA PHE A 23 -8.26 -2.64 -13.64
C PHE A 23 -9.02 -3.64 -12.77
N ASP A 24 -8.52 -3.98 -11.60
CA ASP A 24 -9.23 -4.88 -10.71
C ASP A 24 -10.35 -4.12 -10.01
N LYS A 25 -11.58 -4.55 -10.24
CA LYS A 25 -12.79 -3.90 -9.70
C LYS A 25 -12.92 -4.04 -8.19
N HIS A 26 -12.20 -4.98 -7.58
CA HIS A 26 -12.27 -5.25 -6.14
C HIS A 26 -11.19 -4.54 -5.35
N ILE A 27 -10.29 -3.83 -6.04
CA ILE A 27 -9.16 -3.13 -5.43
C ILE A 27 -9.28 -1.63 -5.66
N ASN A 28 -9.15 -0.87 -4.57
CA ASN A 28 -9.05 0.58 -4.61
C ASN A 28 -7.61 0.95 -4.25
N LEU A 29 -6.86 1.47 -5.21
CA LEU A 29 -5.43 1.75 -5.06
C LEU A 29 -5.18 3.15 -4.50
N TYR A 30 -4.34 3.22 -3.46
CA TYR A 30 -3.82 4.47 -2.91
C TYR A 30 -2.31 4.49 -3.08
N GLY A 31 -1.77 5.61 -3.49
CA GLY A 31 -0.32 5.81 -3.59
C GLY A 31 0.17 6.75 -2.51
N LEU A 32 1.23 6.38 -1.81
CA LEU A 32 1.85 7.18 -0.75
C LEU A 32 3.30 7.47 -1.10
N SER A 33 3.74 8.70 -0.88
CA SER A 33 5.11 9.10 -1.13
C SER A 33 5.60 10.11 -0.11
N SER A 34 6.88 10.05 0.24
CA SER A 34 7.52 11.04 1.12
C SER A 34 7.83 12.33 0.37
N VAL A 35 8.03 12.25 -0.94
CA VAL A 35 8.34 13.39 -1.80
C VAL A 35 7.42 13.38 -3.01
N SER A 36 7.35 14.50 -3.73
CA SER A 36 6.62 14.55 -4.99
C SER A 36 7.23 13.54 -5.97
N SER A 37 6.41 12.71 -6.59
CA SER A 37 6.88 11.59 -7.40
C SER A 37 6.00 11.37 -8.63
N HIS A 38 6.46 10.45 -9.50
CA HIS A 38 5.69 10.04 -10.68
C HIS A 38 4.36 9.37 -10.32
N GLY A 39 4.24 8.80 -9.11
CA GLY A 39 3.00 8.24 -8.63
C GLY A 39 1.86 9.24 -8.60
N ARG A 40 2.18 10.53 -8.46
CA ARG A 40 1.22 11.63 -8.50
C ARG A 40 0.42 11.66 -9.80
N MET A 41 1.04 11.29 -10.91
CA MET A 41 0.39 11.30 -12.22
C MET A 41 -0.35 10.00 -12.52
N VAL A 42 -0.08 8.96 -11.78
CA VAL A 42 -0.53 7.60 -12.06
C VAL A 42 -1.62 7.16 -11.09
N TYR A 43 -1.43 7.39 -9.79
CA TYR A 43 -2.38 6.98 -8.76
C TYR A 43 -3.52 7.98 -8.63
N LYS A 44 -4.74 7.48 -8.73
CA LYS A 44 -5.95 8.30 -8.59
C LYS A 44 -6.10 8.83 -7.16
N ASN A 45 -5.79 8.02 -6.17
CA ASN A 45 -5.77 8.41 -4.76
C ASN A 45 -4.31 8.56 -4.35
N TYR A 46 -3.78 9.77 -4.38
CA TYR A 46 -2.37 10.03 -4.13
C TYR A 46 -2.19 10.86 -2.86
N ILE A 47 -1.29 10.39 -1.99
CA ILE A 47 -0.95 11.06 -0.73
C ILE A 47 0.56 11.28 -0.70
N GLU A 48 1.00 12.48 -0.41
CA GLU A 48 2.44 12.76 -0.28
C GLU A 48 2.73 13.52 1.02
N GLY A 49 4.01 13.60 1.37
CA GLY A 49 4.46 14.35 2.52
C GLY A 49 4.65 13.53 3.79
N ILE A 50 4.55 12.20 3.70
CA ILE A 50 4.91 11.37 4.85
C ILE A 50 6.43 11.45 5.11
N SER A 51 6.84 11.36 6.36
CA SER A 51 8.26 11.35 6.72
C SER A 51 8.96 10.12 6.14
N PHE A 52 10.29 10.16 6.02
CA PHE A 52 11.08 8.99 5.61
C PHE A 52 11.06 7.93 6.70
N ILE A 53 11.35 6.68 6.32
CA ILE A 53 11.39 5.54 7.27
C ILE A 53 12.43 5.73 8.38
N THR A 54 13.39 6.60 8.16
CA THR A 54 14.40 6.95 9.18
C THR A 54 13.88 7.90 10.25
N SER A 55 12.71 8.50 10.04
CA SER A 55 12.11 9.41 11.01
C SER A 55 11.45 8.65 12.16
N PRO A 56 11.62 9.10 13.43
CA PRO A 56 10.94 8.46 14.56
C PRO A 56 9.42 8.59 14.52
N THR A 57 8.87 9.50 13.72
CA THR A 57 7.43 9.70 13.60
C THR A 57 6.81 8.95 12.41
N PHE A 58 7.63 8.27 11.61
CA PHE A 58 7.15 7.60 10.40
C PHE A 58 6.02 6.60 10.69
N MET A 59 6.20 5.75 11.68
CA MET A 59 5.20 4.71 11.98
C MET A 59 3.87 5.32 12.41
N ASP A 60 3.87 6.37 13.22
CA ASP A 60 2.65 7.06 13.63
C ASP A 60 1.95 7.70 12.43
N GLU A 61 2.71 8.33 11.55
CA GLU A 61 2.16 8.93 10.34
C GLU A 61 1.57 7.87 9.39
N LEU A 62 2.28 6.75 9.23
CA LEU A 62 1.81 5.65 8.39
C LEU A 62 0.49 5.08 8.92
N ASN A 63 0.41 4.82 10.22
CA ASN A 63 -0.80 4.29 10.83
C ASN A 63 -1.97 5.28 10.75
N SER A 64 -1.69 6.58 10.82
CA SER A 64 -2.72 7.60 10.60
C SER A 64 -3.30 7.53 9.19
N VAL A 65 -2.44 7.39 8.18
CA VAL A 65 -2.87 7.23 6.79
C VAL A 65 -3.72 5.96 6.62
N ILE A 66 -3.27 4.86 7.22
CA ILE A 66 -3.99 3.59 7.19
C ILE A 66 -5.39 3.73 7.79
N GLU A 67 -5.50 4.34 8.96
CA GLU A 67 -6.79 4.51 9.64
C GLU A 67 -7.71 5.48 8.91
N GLU A 68 -7.19 6.63 8.47
CA GLU A 68 -7.99 7.66 7.79
C GLU A 68 -8.58 7.17 6.47
N ASN A 69 -7.87 6.30 5.77
CA ASN A 69 -8.28 5.81 4.46
C ASN A 69 -8.81 4.37 4.49
N HIS A 70 -8.93 3.79 5.67
CA HIS A 70 -9.40 2.42 5.86
C HIS A 70 -8.60 1.41 5.02
N ILE A 71 -7.27 1.53 5.05
CA ILE A 71 -6.38 0.67 4.26
C ILE A 71 -6.40 -0.76 4.81
N ASP A 72 -6.59 -1.72 3.92
CA ASP A 72 -6.62 -3.14 4.25
C ASP A 72 -5.26 -3.80 4.07
N VAL A 73 -4.51 -3.38 3.03
CA VAL A 73 -3.24 -3.99 2.67
C VAL A 73 -2.24 -2.88 2.29
N LEU A 74 -1.01 -3.03 2.77
CA LEU A 74 0.12 -2.16 2.41
C LEU A 74 1.11 -2.95 1.57
N ILE A 75 1.48 -2.41 0.41
CA ILE A 75 2.49 -2.99 -0.45
C ILE A 75 3.74 -2.12 -0.39
N PRO A 76 4.83 -2.60 0.24
CA PRO A 76 6.10 -1.88 0.21
C PRO A 76 6.73 -2.05 -1.17
N ALA A 77 7.12 -0.93 -1.80
CA ALA A 77 7.58 -0.92 -3.18
C ALA A 77 9.04 -0.48 -3.33
N TYR A 78 9.84 -0.69 -2.31
CA TYR A 78 11.28 -0.42 -2.31
C TYR A 78 11.96 -1.29 -1.25
N ASP A 79 13.17 -1.77 -1.53
CA ASP A 79 13.86 -2.75 -0.69
C ASP A 79 14.02 -2.30 0.78
N ASP A 80 14.44 -1.06 1.00
CA ASP A 80 14.61 -0.53 2.36
C ASP A 80 13.28 -0.48 3.12
N VAL A 81 12.20 -0.16 2.43
CA VAL A 81 10.86 -0.12 3.01
C VAL A 81 10.38 -1.54 3.33
N ILE A 82 10.64 -2.50 2.44
CA ILE A 82 10.31 -3.91 2.68
C ILE A 82 11.00 -4.40 3.95
N LEU A 83 12.30 -4.15 4.08
CA LEU A 83 13.08 -4.55 5.26
C LEU A 83 12.55 -3.87 6.53
N TYR A 84 12.34 -2.56 6.49
CA TYR A 84 11.83 -1.80 7.63
C TYR A 84 10.49 -2.34 8.11
N LEU A 85 9.56 -2.55 7.19
CA LEU A 85 8.21 -3.03 7.55
C LEU A 85 8.22 -4.48 8.01
N SER A 86 9.13 -5.31 7.51
CA SER A 86 9.31 -6.68 8.02
C SER A 86 9.72 -6.68 9.49
N GLU A 87 10.61 -5.78 9.87
CA GLU A 87 11.08 -5.65 11.25
C GLU A 87 10.02 -5.04 12.19
N HIS A 88 9.12 -4.23 11.65
CA HIS A 88 8.08 -3.53 12.43
C HIS A 88 6.66 -4.01 12.11
N ARG A 89 6.52 -5.20 11.58
CA ARG A 89 5.23 -5.73 11.10
C ARG A 89 4.12 -5.64 12.15
N GLU A 90 4.43 -5.89 13.41
CA GLU A 90 3.44 -5.87 14.48
C GLU A 90 2.92 -4.46 14.81
N GLU A 91 3.66 -3.44 14.44
CA GLU A 91 3.29 -2.05 14.68
C GLU A 91 2.37 -1.49 13.59
N VAL A 92 2.31 -2.14 12.43
CA VAL A 92 1.51 -1.70 11.28
C VAL A 92 0.07 -2.18 11.46
N LYS A 93 -0.89 -1.27 11.33
CA LYS A 93 -2.31 -1.55 11.59
C LYS A 93 -3.06 -2.23 10.46
N CYS A 94 -2.38 -2.65 9.40
CA CYS A 94 -2.98 -3.40 8.31
C CYS A 94 -2.05 -4.54 7.89
N LYS A 95 -2.51 -5.38 6.95
CA LYS A 95 -1.68 -6.45 6.41
C LYS A 95 -0.63 -5.90 5.48
N ILE A 96 0.53 -6.54 5.43
CA ILE A 96 1.63 -6.20 4.53
C ILE A 96 1.77 -7.30 3.50
N ALA A 97 1.69 -6.94 2.21
CA ALA A 97 1.92 -7.85 1.10
C ALA A 97 3.22 -7.46 0.40
N THR A 98 4.14 -8.40 0.26
CA THR A 98 5.45 -8.16 -0.32
C THR A 98 5.53 -8.41 -1.82
N SER A 99 4.41 -8.81 -2.44
CA SER A 99 4.34 -9.06 -3.88
C SER A 99 2.93 -8.84 -4.42
N ASP A 100 2.83 -8.61 -5.73
CA ASP A 100 1.56 -8.49 -6.43
C ASP A 100 0.72 -9.76 -6.28
N LYS A 101 1.39 -10.92 -6.27
CA LYS A 101 0.72 -12.20 -6.11
C LYS A 101 0.01 -12.28 -4.76
N GLU A 102 0.68 -11.89 -3.68
CA GLU A 102 0.05 -11.89 -2.35
C GLU A 102 -1.17 -10.97 -2.30
N THR A 103 -1.08 -9.80 -2.93
CA THR A 103 -2.20 -8.86 -3.00
C THR A 103 -3.37 -9.44 -3.77
N CYS A 104 -3.11 -10.07 -4.91
CA CYS A 104 -4.14 -10.72 -5.73
C CYS A 104 -4.81 -11.86 -4.96
N ASP A 105 -4.04 -12.67 -4.25
CA ASP A 105 -4.58 -13.77 -3.46
C ASP A 105 -5.48 -13.27 -2.33
N LEU A 106 -5.09 -12.19 -1.65
CA LEU A 106 -5.91 -11.56 -0.62
C LEU A 106 -7.22 -11.02 -1.19
N ALA A 107 -7.17 -10.39 -2.35
CA ALA A 107 -8.35 -9.88 -3.03
C ALA A 107 -9.32 -11.00 -3.40
N ARG A 108 -8.80 -12.10 -3.91
CA ARG A 108 -9.61 -13.28 -4.25
C ARG A 108 -10.24 -13.90 -3.02
N SER A 109 -9.51 -14.00 -1.92
CA SER A 109 -10.02 -14.54 -0.67
C SER A 109 -11.18 -13.72 -0.12
N LYS A 110 -11.08 -12.40 -0.12
CA LYS A 110 -12.17 -11.52 0.30
C LYS A 110 -13.38 -11.63 -0.62
N LYS A 111 -13.17 -11.70 -1.91
CA LYS A 111 -14.24 -11.88 -2.88
C LYS A 111 -15.01 -13.17 -2.61
N ARG A 112 -14.30 -14.28 -2.39
CA ARG A 112 -14.94 -15.57 -2.08
C ARG A 112 -15.76 -15.50 -0.79
N THR A 113 -15.27 -14.79 0.21
CA THR A 113 -15.97 -14.61 1.47
C THR A 113 -17.29 -13.86 1.26
N TYR A 114 -17.28 -12.80 0.47
CA TYR A 114 -18.49 -12.05 0.16
C TYR A 114 -19.48 -12.85 -0.66
N GLU A 115 -19.02 -13.66 -1.59
CA GLU A 115 -19.89 -14.51 -2.41
C GLU A 115 -20.60 -15.58 -1.61
N LYS A 116 -20.05 -16.01 -0.50
CA LYS A 116 -20.65 -17.02 0.38
C LYS A 116 -21.68 -16.45 1.33
N LEU A 117 -21.70 -15.17 1.51
CA LEU A 117 -22.65 -14.50 2.37
C LEU A 117 -23.92 -14.18 1.62
#